data_242631b8923edbe8269c00720fbdda84
#
_entry.id   242631b8923edbe8269c00720fbdda84
#
_cell.length_a   1.000
_cell.length_b   1.000
_cell.length_c   1.000
_cell.angle_alpha   90.00
_cell.angle_beta   90.00
_cell.angle_gamma   90.00
#
_symmetry.space_group_name_H-M   'P 1'
#
loop_
_entity.id
_entity.type
_entity.pdbx_description
1 polymer ?
#
loop_
_entity_poly.entity_id
_entity_poly.type
_entity_poly.pdbx_seq_one_letter_code
_entity_poly.pdbx_strand_id
1 'polypeptide(L)'
;MNTPDTLSSPPLLSTRRLWMTGIATAVGVLALAPHDSWAADDNGVSHNAEAIHQETVIKSSPQRIYDALTNAEQFQMIELIGGAIAMADIKAKPAQISREPGGAFSLFGGYIVGRQLELLPGQRIVQAWREISWDSGIFSMARFELNEQGSTTRILFDHTGFPAGNGDHLAVGWKAHYWEPLAKFLS
;
A
#
# COMPACT_ATOMS: atom_id res chain seq x y z
N MET A 1 69.24 -21.88 -31.35
CA MET A 1 70.06 -20.88 -30.69
C MET A 1 69.45 -20.55 -29.37
N ASN A 2 70.03 -21.20 -28.44
CA ASN A 2 70.27 -20.89 -27.03
C ASN A 2 69.09 -20.61 -26.13
N THR A 3 68.80 -21.64 -25.37
CA THR A 3 68.49 -21.68 -23.91
C THR A 3 69.68 -21.05 -23.15
N PRO A 4 69.69 -20.92 -21.82
CA PRO A 4 68.84 -21.54 -20.77
C PRO A 4 68.62 -20.69 -19.51
N ASP A 5 67.88 -21.28 -18.56
CA ASP A 5 68.18 -21.53 -17.12
C ASP A 5 67.98 -20.33 -16.17
N THR A 6 67.54 -20.47 -14.93
CA THR A 6 67.46 -21.52 -13.94
C THR A 6 66.65 -21.01 -12.74
N LEU A 7 65.81 -21.81 -12.19
CA LEU A 7 65.69 -22.29 -10.81
C LEU A 7 66.29 -21.43 -9.65
N SER A 8 65.49 -21.12 -8.62
CA SER A 8 65.84 -21.60 -7.29
C SER A 8 64.83 -21.11 -6.19
N SER A 9 64.16 -22.01 -5.58
CA SER A 9 63.71 -21.95 -4.17
C SER A 9 64.75 -22.74 -3.34
N PRO A 10 64.67 -22.88 -2.03
CA PRO A 10 64.15 -22.21 -0.83
C PRO A 10 65.28 -21.90 0.20
N PRO A 11 65.16 -21.79 1.51
CA PRO A 11 64.53 -22.71 2.45
C PRO A 11 63.89 -22.09 3.70
N LEU A 12 63.14 -22.96 4.41
CA LEU A 12 62.69 -22.89 5.77
C LEU A 12 63.83 -22.89 6.80
N LEU A 13 63.60 -22.27 7.98
CA LEU A 13 64.07 -22.69 9.31
C LEU A 13 63.55 -21.70 10.37
N SER A 14 62.53 -22.07 11.15
CA SER A 14 62.62 -22.51 12.55
C SER A 14 63.52 -21.69 13.48
N THR A 15 62.93 -21.00 14.43
CA THR A 15 63.31 -21.16 15.86
C THR A 15 62.31 -20.53 16.82
N ARG A 16 61.84 -21.35 17.73
CA ARG A 16 61.16 -21.02 18.96
C ARG A 16 62.03 -20.11 19.84
N ARG A 17 61.45 -19.16 20.54
CA ARG A 17 61.77 -18.87 21.95
C ARG A 17 60.61 -18.23 22.67
N LEU A 18 60.17 -18.94 23.68
CA LEU A 18 59.35 -18.45 24.82
C LEU A 18 60.12 -17.32 25.54
N TRP A 19 59.39 -16.33 25.97
CA TRP A 19 59.60 -15.64 27.25
C TRP A 19 58.26 -15.23 27.79
N MET A 20 57.92 -15.77 28.97
CA MET A 20 56.87 -15.32 29.87
C MET A 20 57.31 -14.02 30.53
N THR A 21 56.38 -13.20 30.83
CA THR A 21 56.04 -12.52 32.10
C THR A 21 55.57 -11.09 31.83
N GLY A 22 54.42 -10.79 32.41
CA GLY A 22 53.92 -9.43 32.52
C GLY A 22 52.43 -9.39 32.64
N ILE A 23 51.89 -9.78 33.85
CA ILE A 23 50.49 -9.50 34.18
C ILE A 23 50.37 -8.00 34.45
N ALA A 24 49.73 -7.28 33.55
CA ALA A 24 49.21 -5.96 33.82
C ALA A 24 47.68 -6.06 33.68
N THR A 25 47.00 -6.15 34.80
CA THR A 25 45.54 -5.97 34.89
C THR A 25 45.21 -4.51 34.63
N ALA A 26 44.99 -4.18 33.36
CA ALA A 26 44.29 -2.97 33.03
C ALA A 26 42.80 -3.26 33.12
N VAL A 27 42.16 -2.82 34.19
CA VAL A 27 40.72 -2.71 34.28
C VAL A 27 40.33 -1.60 33.34
N GLY A 28 40.08 -1.96 32.10
CA GLY A 28 39.43 -1.08 31.12
C GLY A 28 37.98 -0.93 31.52
N VAL A 29 37.65 0.20 32.10
CA VAL A 29 36.26 0.67 32.16
C VAL A 29 35.79 0.76 30.70
N LEU A 30 35.03 -0.23 30.25
CA LEU A 30 34.19 -0.04 29.07
C LEU A 30 33.19 1.06 29.45
N ALA A 31 33.50 2.27 29.06
CA ALA A 31 32.49 3.27 28.92
C ALA A 31 31.52 2.71 27.88
N LEU A 32 30.38 2.21 28.34
CA LEU A 32 29.20 2.06 27.51
C LEU A 32 28.88 3.48 27.00
N ALA A 33 29.40 3.80 25.83
CA ALA A 33 28.83 4.91 25.08
C ALA A 33 27.32 4.63 25.04
N PRO A 34 26.49 5.58 25.36
CA PRO A 34 25.07 5.42 25.06
C PRO A 34 25.03 5.08 23.58
N HIS A 35 24.56 3.88 23.27
CA HIS A 35 24.07 3.65 21.95
C HIS A 35 23.01 4.73 21.81
N ASP A 36 23.31 5.75 20.99
CA ASP A 36 22.28 6.56 20.44
C ASP A 36 21.28 5.56 19.91
N SER A 37 20.25 5.34 20.71
CA SER A 37 19.11 4.62 20.23
C SER A 37 18.78 5.33 18.95
N TRP A 38 18.67 4.60 17.89
CA TRP A 38 17.96 5.02 16.71
C TRP A 38 16.53 5.29 17.17
N ALA A 39 16.35 6.29 18.02
CA ALA A 39 15.14 7.05 18.07
C ALA A 39 15.05 7.54 16.64
N ALA A 40 14.29 6.81 15.85
CA ALA A 40 13.99 7.19 14.51
C ALA A 40 13.66 8.67 14.60
N ASP A 41 14.51 9.48 13.98
CA ASP A 41 14.08 10.79 13.61
C ASP A 41 12.75 10.59 12.94
N ASP A 42 11.71 11.12 13.51
CA ASP A 42 10.32 11.03 13.11
C ASP A 42 10.08 11.66 11.73
N ASN A 43 11.14 11.79 11.00
CA ASN A 43 11.26 12.44 9.70
C ASN A 43 10.90 11.48 8.58
N GLY A 44 9.64 11.12 8.44
CA GLY A 44 9.16 10.43 7.26
C GLY A 44 8.02 9.45 7.47
N VAL A 45 7.67 9.09 8.70
CA VAL A 45 6.47 8.28 8.97
C VAL A 45 5.37 9.23 9.46
N SER A 46 4.29 9.34 8.69
CA SER A 46 3.14 10.13 9.12
C SER A 46 2.47 9.48 10.32
N HIS A 47 2.56 10.10 11.50
CA HIS A 47 1.82 9.69 12.69
C HIS A 47 0.35 10.17 12.65
N ASN A 48 -0.04 10.87 11.59
CA ASN A 48 -1.38 11.41 11.38
C ASN A 48 -2.17 10.62 10.33
N ALA A 49 -1.73 9.41 10.00
CA ALA A 49 -2.40 8.53 9.06
C ALA A 49 -3.09 7.36 9.77
N GLU A 50 -4.26 7.00 9.30
CA GLU A 50 -5.06 5.88 9.80
C GLU A 50 -5.21 4.79 8.74
N ALA A 51 -5.76 3.65 9.16
CA ALA A 51 -6.09 2.53 8.30
C ALA A 51 -7.40 1.88 8.72
N ILE A 52 -8.16 1.40 7.74
CA ILE A 52 -9.32 0.53 7.93
C ILE A 52 -9.16 -0.73 7.09
N HIS A 53 -9.67 -1.84 7.63
CA HIS A 53 -9.83 -3.09 6.93
C HIS A 53 -11.30 -3.47 6.94
N GLN A 54 -11.83 -3.88 5.79
CA GLN A 54 -13.20 -4.36 5.65
C GLN A 54 -13.24 -5.59 4.76
N GLU A 55 -14.18 -6.49 5.07
CA GLU A 55 -14.48 -7.64 4.25
C GLU A 55 -15.95 -7.65 3.91
N THR A 56 -16.26 -7.96 2.66
CA THR A 56 -17.64 -8.15 2.21
C THR A 56 -17.73 -9.30 1.22
N VAL A 57 -18.88 -9.96 1.18
CA VAL A 57 -19.16 -11.03 0.23
C VAL A 57 -20.29 -10.61 -0.69
N ILE A 58 -20.01 -10.60 -1.98
CA ILE A 58 -20.97 -10.23 -3.03
C ILE A 58 -21.33 -11.47 -3.85
N LYS A 59 -22.61 -11.64 -4.14
CA LYS A 59 -23.12 -12.75 -4.98
C LYS A 59 -22.92 -12.42 -6.46
N SER A 60 -21.67 -12.43 -6.88
CA SER A 60 -21.26 -12.16 -8.26
C SER A 60 -19.86 -12.69 -8.52
N SER A 61 -19.44 -12.82 -9.78
CA SER A 61 -18.08 -13.20 -10.13
C SER A 61 -17.09 -12.04 -9.88
N PRO A 62 -15.79 -12.34 -9.63
CA PRO A 62 -14.78 -11.30 -9.47
C PRO A 62 -14.68 -10.35 -10.67
N GLN A 63 -14.86 -10.87 -11.88
CA GLN A 63 -14.80 -10.05 -13.09
C GLN A 63 -15.95 -9.03 -13.15
N ARG A 64 -17.18 -9.43 -12.81
CA ARG A 64 -18.32 -8.50 -12.79
C ARG A 64 -18.16 -7.41 -11.73
N ILE A 65 -17.60 -7.75 -10.57
CA ILE A 65 -17.29 -6.79 -9.51
C ILE A 65 -16.19 -5.82 -9.98
N TYR A 66 -15.14 -6.34 -10.58
CA TYR A 66 -14.06 -5.53 -11.15
C TYR A 66 -14.59 -4.54 -12.19
N ASP A 67 -15.43 -5.02 -13.12
CA ASP A 67 -16.02 -4.16 -14.13
C ASP A 67 -16.94 -3.10 -13.52
N ALA A 68 -17.76 -3.45 -12.54
CA ALA A 68 -18.63 -2.52 -11.84
C ALA A 68 -17.85 -1.41 -11.10
N LEU A 69 -16.67 -1.71 -10.56
CA LEU A 69 -15.83 -0.74 -9.85
C LEU A 69 -14.90 0.07 -10.78
N THR A 70 -14.66 -0.39 -12.02
CA THR A 70 -13.71 0.26 -12.94
C THR A 70 -14.35 0.83 -14.21
N ASN A 71 -15.61 0.54 -14.48
CA ASN A 71 -16.35 1.13 -15.61
C ASN A 71 -17.17 2.32 -15.11
N ALA A 72 -17.00 3.47 -15.74
CA ALA A 72 -17.64 4.73 -15.33
C ALA A 72 -19.17 4.66 -15.33
N GLU A 73 -19.78 4.07 -16.37
CA GLU A 73 -21.24 3.96 -16.49
C GLU A 73 -21.84 3.04 -15.42
N GLN A 74 -21.18 1.90 -15.16
CA GLN A 74 -21.63 0.97 -14.12
C GLN A 74 -21.44 1.56 -12.72
N PHE A 75 -20.33 2.24 -12.48
CA PHE A 75 -20.10 2.89 -11.20
C PHE A 75 -21.09 4.03 -10.95
N GLN A 76 -21.46 4.78 -11.96
CA GLN A 76 -22.51 5.80 -11.86
C GLN A 76 -23.86 5.20 -11.42
N MET A 77 -24.21 4.01 -11.87
CA MET A 77 -25.41 3.32 -11.38
C MET A 77 -25.30 2.96 -9.88
N ILE A 78 -24.10 2.58 -9.44
CA ILE A 78 -23.84 2.32 -8.01
C ILE A 78 -24.01 3.60 -7.19
N GLU A 79 -23.49 4.74 -7.66
CA GLU A 79 -23.67 6.05 -7.02
C GLU A 79 -25.15 6.42 -6.87
N LEU A 80 -25.94 6.23 -7.94
CA LEU A 80 -27.36 6.52 -7.95
C LEU A 80 -28.15 5.61 -6.97
N ILE A 81 -27.79 4.33 -6.86
CA ILE A 81 -28.38 3.38 -5.91
C ILE A 81 -28.04 3.76 -4.48
N GLY A 82 -26.81 4.20 -4.23
CA GLY A 82 -26.32 4.57 -2.91
C GLY A 82 -26.88 5.89 -2.38
N GLY A 83 -27.31 6.76 -3.25
CA GLY A 83 -27.93 8.06 -2.85
C GLY A 83 -27.01 8.97 -2.04
N ALA A 84 -25.68 8.78 -2.13
CA ALA A 84 -24.68 9.46 -1.32
C ALA A 84 -24.65 10.98 -1.53
N ILE A 85 -25.00 11.42 -2.72
CA ILE A 85 -24.98 12.82 -3.13
C ILE A 85 -26.30 13.12 -3.84
N ALA A 86 -26.72 14.38 -3.80
CA ALA A 86 -27.93 14.78 -4.50
C ALA A 86 -27.86 14.33 -5.96
N MET A 87 -28.91 13.69 -6.44
CA MET A 87 -28.97 13.12 -7.78
C MET A 87 -28.67 14.16 -8.87
N ALA A 88 -28.93 15.43 -8.58
CA ALA A 88 -28.62 16.56 -9.48
C ALA A 88 -27.09 16.73 -9.65
N ASP A 89 -26.32 16.59 -8.58
CA ASP A 89 -24.86 16.77 -8.62
C ASP A 89 -24.18 15.62 -9.34
N ILE A 90 -24.64 14.37 -9.11
CA ILE A 90 -24.15 13.19 -9.84
C ILE A 90 -24.44 13.31 -11.33
N LYS A 91 -25.62 13.76 -11.72
CA LYS A 91 -25.99 13.97 -13.12
C LYS A 91 -25.21 15.11 -13.77
N ALA A 92 -24.91 16.17 -13.02
CA ALA A 92 -24.14 17.30 -13.52
C ALA A 92 -22.65 16.95 -13.71
N LYS A 93 -22.13 16.03 -12.87
CA LYS A 93 -20.74 15.55 -12.93
C LYS A 93 -20.76 14.02 -12.82
N PRO A 94 -21.03 13.30 -13.91
CA PRO A 94 -21.05 11.83 -13.86
C PRO A 94 -19.69 11.25 -13.52
N ALA A 95 -19.69 10.00 -13.04
CA ALA A 95 -18.47 9.27 -12.76
C ALA A 95 -17.55 9.24 -13.99
N GLN A 96 -16.27 9.47 -13.76
CA GLN A 96 -15.23 9.37 -14.78
C GLN A 96 -14.17 8.42 -14.24
N ILE A 97 -13.87 7.36 -14.97
CA ILE A 97 -12.89 6.35 -14.55
C ILE A 97 -12.05 5.95 -15.77
N SER A 98 -10.76 6.22 -15.70
CA SER A 98 -9.80 5.61 -16.62
C SER A 98 -9.54 4.15 -16.20
N ARG A 99 -9.51 3.25 -17.17
CA ARG A 99 -9.21 1.83 -16.95
C ARG A 99 -7.75 1.49 -17.23
N GLU A 100 -6.86 2.46 -17.05
CA GLU A 100 -5.43 2.26 -17.25
C GLU A 100 -4.65 2.64 -15.99
N PRO A 101 -3.56 1.93 -15.66
CA PRO A 101 -2.64 2.34 -14.61
C PRO A 101 -2.15 3.78 -14.82
N GLY A 102 -2.14 4.59 -13.76
CA GLY A 102 -1.86 6.02 -13.80
C GLY A 102 -3.05 6.90 -14.21
N GLY A 103 -4.11 6.32 -14.76
CA GLY A 103 -5.30 7.05 -15.21
C GLY A 103 -6.10 7.62 -14.05
N ALA A 104 -6.74 8.78 -14.29
CA ALA A 104 -7.52 9.48 -13.28
C ALA A 104 -8.93 8.91 -13.13
N PHE A 105 -9.51 9.09 -11.95
CA PHE A 105 -10.94 8.91 -11.72
C PHE A 105 -11.53 10.07 -10.92
N SER A 106 -12.83 10.28 -11.09
CA SER A 106 -13.65 11.24 -10.35
C SER A 106 -15.03 10.64 -10.13
N LEU A 107 -15.45 10.56 -8.89
CA LEU A 107 -16.64 9.85 -8.42
C LEU A 107 -17.50 10.79 -7.55
N PHE A 108 -18.77 10.44 -7.38
CA PHE A 108 -19.71 11.15 -6.50
C PHE A 108 -19.76 12.65 -6.78
N GLY A 109 -20.00 13.01 -8.06
CA GLY A 109 -20.06 14.42 -8.43
C GLY A 109 -18.73 15.17 -8.30
N GLY A 110 -17.61 14.47 -8.22
CA GLY A 110 -16.28 15.02 -8.02
C GLY A 110 -15.85 15.15 -6.56
N TYR A 111 -16.64 14.60 -5.62
CA TYR A 111 -16.27 14.58 -4.21
C TYR A 111 -15.07 13.65 -3.93
N ILE A 112 -15.01 12.52 -4.61
CA ILE A 112 -13.89 11.61 -4.58
C ILE A 112 -13.10 11.70 -5.87
N VAL A 113 -11.79 11.87 -5.76
CA VAL A 113 -10.88 11.92 -6.92
C VAL A 113 -9.64 11.07 -6.65
N GLY A 114 -9.00 10.60 -7.73
CA GLY A 114 -7.79 9.80 -7.56
C GLY A 114 -7.18 9.32 -8.86
N ARG A 115 -6.29 8.32 -8.72
CA ARG A 115 -5.64 7.64 -9.85
C ARG A 115 -5.60 6.14 -9.62
N GLN A 116 -5.75 5.40 -10.69
CA GLN A 116 -5.51 3.96 -10.70
C GLN A 116 -4.01 3.70 -10.55
N LEU A 117 -3.60 2.95 -9.52
CA LEU A 117 -2.21 2.56 -9.34
C LEU A 117 -1.95 1.18 -9.94
N GLU A 118 -2.87 0.24 -9.70
CA GLU A 118 -2.81 -1.12 -10.24
C GLU A 118 -4.21 -1.59 -10.63
N LEU A 119 -4.30 -2.24 -11.77
CA LEU A 119 -5.52 -2.83 -12.29
C LEU A 119 -5.21 -4.25 -12.78
N LEU A 120 -5.59 -5.27 -12.01
CA LEU A 120 -5.55 -6.68 -12.39
C LEU A 120 -6.99 -7.17 -12.57
N PRO A 121 -7.47 -7.34 -13.81
CA PRO A 121 -8.85 -7.70 -14.09
C PRO A 121 -9.33 -8.93 -13.33
N GLY A 122 -10.44 -8.79 -12.62
CA GLY A 122 -11.04 -9.85 -11.81
C GLY A 122 -10.23 -10.26 -10.57
N GLN A 123 -9.15 -9.55 -10.23
CA GLN A 123 -8.29 -9.93 -9.10
C GLN A 123 -8.03 -8.78 -8.12
N ARG A 124 -7.58 -7.63 -8.62
CA ARG A 124 -7.15 -6.54 -7.75
C ARG A 124 -7.35 -5.17 -8.38
N ILE A 125 -7.70 -4.20 -7.54
CA ILE A 125 -7.70 -2.78 -7.86
C ILE A 125 -6.92 -2.07 -6.76
N VAL A 126 -5.98 -1.20 -7.12
CA VAL A 126 -5.28 -0.31 -6.17
C VAL A 126 -5.39 1.12 -6.67
N GLN A 127 -5.78 2.02 -5.78
CA GLN A 127 -6.05 3.42 -6.11
C GLN A 127 -5.31 4.36 -5.15
N ALA A 128 -4.69 5.42 -5.68
CA ALA A 128 -4.47 6.64 -4.92
C ALA A 128 -5.81 7.37 -4.85
N TRP A 129 -6.33 7.56 -3.65
CA TRP A 129 -7.70 7.98 -3.39
C TRP A 129 -7.73 9.20 -2.46
N ARG A 130 -8.64 10.15 -2.65
CA ARG A 130 -8.84 11.27 -1.72
C ARG A 130 -10.23 11.80 -1.78
N GLU A 131 -10.72 12.31 -0.64
CA GLU A 131 -11.83 13.26 -0.61
C GLU A 131 -11.34 14.66 -0.97
N ILE A 132 -12.16 15.40 -1.70
CA ILE A 132 -11.79 16.76 -2.10
C ILE A 132 -11.68 17.71 -0.91
N SER A 133 -12.30 17.38 0.22
CA SER A 133 -12.24 18.10 1.50
C SER A 133 -10.87 18.05 2.18
N TRP A 134 -10.00 17.08 1.81
CA TRP A 134 -8.67 16.97 2.39
C TRP A 134 -7.73 18.04 1.83
N ASP A 135 -6.69 18.37 2.58
CA ASP A 135 -5.65 19.29 2.12
C ASP A 135 -5.05 18.85 0.79
N SER A 136 -4.66 19.84 -0.01
CA SER A 136 -4.11 19.61 -1.34
C SER A 136 -2.87 18.71 -1.27
N GLY A 137 -2.82 17.69 -2.14
CA GLY A 137 -1.70 16.76 -2.22
C GLY A 137 -1.80 15.55 -1.27
N ILE A 138 -2.75 15.52 -0.33
CA ILE A 138 -2.97 14.35 0.51
C ILE A 138 -3.76 13.31 -0.26
N PHE A 139 -3.19 12.11 -0.38
CA PHE A 139 -3.82 10.92 -0.94
C PHE A 139 -3.61 9.75 0.02
N SER A 140 -4.60 8.89 0.06
CA SER A 140 -4.57 7.59 0.71
C SER A 140 -4.46 6.48 -0.34
N MET A 141 -4.31 5.25 0.12
CA MET A 141 -4.32 4.06 -0.74
C MET A 141 -5.55 3.21 -0.44
N ALA A 142 -6.40 3.01 -1.42
CA ALA A 142 -7.52 2.07 -1.37
C ALA A 142 -7.18 0.83 -2.22
N ARG A 143 -7.21 -0.36 -1.59
CA ARG A 143 -6.87 -1.64 -2.21
C ARG A 143 -8.03 -2.61 -2.08
N PHE A 144 -8.40 -3.22 -3.19
CA PHE A 144 -9.46 -4.22 -3.30
C PHE A 144 -8.84 -5.52 -3.82
N GLU A 145 -8.97 -6.61 -3.07
CA GLU A 145 -8.65 -7.97 -3.49
C GLU A 145 -9.94 -8.74 -3.70
N LEU A 146 -10.09 -9.37 -4.86
CA LEU A 146 -11.29 -10.08 -5.27
C LEU A 146 -11.03 -11.59 -5.26
N ASN A 147 -11.53 -12.27 -4.24
CA ASN A 147 -11.30 -13.70 -4.04
C ASN A 147 -12.58 -14.49 -4.36
N GLU A 148 -12.53 -15.28 -5.41
CA GLU A 148 -13.65 -16.13 -5.82
C GLU A 148 -13.97 -17.21 -4.78
N GLN A 149 -15.24 -17.36 -4.47
CA GLN A 149 -15.76 -18.37 -3.53
C GLN A 149 -17.01 -19.04 -4.14
N GLY A 150 -16.81 -19.86 -5.14
CA GLY A 150 -17.89 -20.52 -5.86
C GLY A 150 -18.77 -19.51 -6.62
N SER A 151 -20.03 -19.32 -6.22
CA SER A 151 -20.95 -18.36 -6.85
C SER A 151 -20.87 -16.93 -6.25
N THR A 152 -19.95 -16.71 -5.33
CA THR A 152 -19.75 -15.43 -4.65
C THR A 152 -18.30 -14.99 -4.75
N THR A 153 -18.05 -13.73 -4.47
CA THR A 153 -16.70 -13.18 -4.33
C THR A 153 -16.56 -12.51 -2.98
N ARG A 154 -15.53 -12.88 -2.24
CA ARG A 154 -15.08 -12.17 -1.05
C ARG A 154 -14.15 -11.04 -1.47
N ILE A 155 -14.51 -9.82 -1.12
CA ILE A 155 -13.68 -8.63 -1.29
C ILE A 155 -12.95 -8.39 0.03
N LEU A 156 -11.62 -8.39 -0.02
CA LEU A 156 -10.78 -7.88 1.05
C LEU A 156 -10.42 -6.45 0.68
N PHE A 157 -10.72 -5.53 1.57
CA PHE A 157 -10.53 -4.11 1.32
C PHE A 157 -9.68 -3.47 2.40
N ASP A 158 -8.60 -2.83 1.98
CA ASP A 158 -7.71 -2.05 2.84
C ASP A 158 -7.69 -0.60 2.37
N HIS A 159 -7.95 0.34 3.28
CA HIS A 159 -7.80 1.76 3.03
C HIS A 159 -6.81 2.33 4.05
N THR A 160 -5.69 2.84 3.58
CA THR A 160 -4.55 3.22 4.42
C THR A 160 -4.03 4.60 4.06
N GLY A 161 -3.44 5.29 5.04
CA GLY A 161 -2.76 6.56 4.81
C GLY A 161 -3.69 7.77 4.67
N PHE A 162 -4.94 7.68 5.06
CA PHE A 162 -5.84 8.83 5.12
C PHE A 162 -5.60 9.65 6.40
N PRO A 163 -6.00 10.94 6.45
CA PRO A 163 -5.79 11.79 7.62
C PRO A 163 -6.46 11.25 8.88
N ALA A 164 -5.78 11.37 10.02
CA ALA A 164 -6.29 10.94 11.32
C ALA A 164 -7.64 11.59 11.67
N GLY A 165 -8.51 10.84 12.34
CA GLY A 165 -9.86 11.25 12.70
C GLY A 165 -10.91 10.99 11.61
N ASN A 166 -10.51 10.45 10.44
CA ASN A 166 -11.44 10.12 9.35
C ASN A 166 -11.86 8.63 9.34
N GLY A 167 -11.27 7.79 10.18
CA GLY A 167 -11.48 6.33 10.12
C GLY A 167 -12.93 5.92 10.20
N ASP A 168 -13.68 6.38 11.22
CA ASP A 168 -15.09 6.02 11.41
C ASP A 168 -15.98 6.52 10.26
N HIS A 169 -15.75 7.77 9.82
CA HIS A 169 -16.48 8.36 8.70
C HIS A 169 -16.27 7.55 7.41
N LEU A 170 -15.02 7.25 7.09
CA LEU A 170 -14.67 6.49 5.90
C LEU A 170 -15.18 5.05 5.97
N ALA A 171 -15.09 4.39 7.13
CA ALA A 171 -15.58 3.03 7.30
C ALA A 171 -17.09 2.93 7.04
N VAL A 172 -17.86 3.89 7.55
CA VAL A 172 -19.31 4.01 7.30
C VAL A 172 -19.56 4.35 5.83
N GLY A 173 -18.79 5.29 5.26
CA GLY A 173 -18.89 5.71 3.86
C GLY A 173 -18.67 4.56 2.87
N TRP A 174 -17.63 3.74 3.06
CA TRP A 174 -17.36 2.56 2.24
C TRP A 174 -18.52 1.58 2.25
N LYS A 175 -19.10 1.30 3.44
CA LYS A 175 -20.25 0.41 3.54
C LYS A 175 -21.47 0.97 2.82
N ALA A 176 -21.85 2.20 3.12
CA ALA A 176 -23.09 2.80 2.65
C ALA A 176 -23.08 3.17 1.16
N HIS A 177 -21.91 3.56 0.63
CA HIS A 177 -21.81 4.12 -0.72
C HIS A 177 -21.11 3.21 -1.73
N TYR A 178 -20.40 2.16 -1.26
CA TYR A 178 -19.78 1.17 -2.12
C TYR A 178 -20.40 -0.22 -1.95
N TRP A 179 -20.32 -0.82 -0.77
CA TRP A 179 -20.67 -2.24 -0.61
C TRP A 179 -22.16 -2.52 -0.77
N GLU A 180 -23.00 -1.79 -0.10
CA GLU A 180 -24.46 -1.98 -0.17
C GLU A 180 -25.01 -1.67 -1.57
N PRO A 181 -24.65 -0.54 -2.22
CA PRO A 181 -25.08 -0.27 -3.58
C PRO A 181 -24.53 -1.24 -4.62
N LEU A 182 -23.26 -1.66 -4.47
CA LEU A 182 -22.62 -2.66 -5.35
C LEU A 182 -23.37 -3.99 -5.28
N ALA A 183 -23.71 -4.45 -4.07
CA ALA A 183 -24.47 -5.69 -3.89
C ALA A 183 -25.85 -5.60 -4.55
N LYS A 184 -26.52 -4.46 -4.45
CA LYS A 184 -27.83 -4.22 -5.10
C LYS A 184 -27.71 -4.13 -6.62
N PHE A 185 -26.64 -3.53 -7.14
CA PHE A 185 -26.39 -3.41 -8.58
C PHE A 185 -26.12 -4.77 -9.24
N LEU A 186 -25.50 -5.69 -8.51
CA LEU A 186 -25.08 -7.00 -9.02
C LEU A 186 -26.06 -8.14 -8.70
N SER A 187 -27.16 -7.85 -7.97
CA SER A 187 -28.19 -8.82 -7.61
C SER A 187 -29.08 -9.27 -8.76
#